data_4b673be295df7d584a45b3e717f16fff
#
_entry.id   4b673be295df7d584a45b3e717f16fff
#
_cell.length_a   1.000
_cell.length_b   1.000
_cell.length_c   1.000
_cell.angle_alpha   90.00
_cell.angle_beta   90.00
_cell.angle_gamma   90.00
#
_symmetry.space_group_name_H-M   'P 1'
#
loop_
_entity.id
_entity.type
_entity.pdbx_description
1 polymer ?
#
loop_
_entity_poly.entity_id
_entity_poly.type
_entity_poly.pdbx_seq_one_letter_code
_entity_poly.pdbx_strand_id
1 'polypeptide(L)'
;PILFTYIGISNIAAPGVIPDSVIFSFYGGAAILILCTLYSSIRVKEMPPAELQKFHQISDKELTEKNNFISLLRHAPKVFWTVGLVQFFCWSAFMYMWTYSTGAIADNVWHSTDPASPGYQSAGNWTGVLFAIQAIGSVCWAPLLPLIKNRKAAYSLSLLIGGAGFTLVPFIHNAYLMFLPFFLIGCAWAAILALPFTILTNSISGKNMGAYLGLFNGTICVPQILAALVGGSLLRWLGGSQPVMLGISGILLFA
;
A
#
# COMPACT_ATOMS: atom_id res chain seq x y z
N PRO A 1 -11.83 13.98 -6.67
CA PRO A 1 -13.07 14.76 -6.42
C PRO A 1 -12.82 16.26 -6.42
N ILE A 2 -11.83 16.77 -5.68
CA ILE A 2 -11.58 18.23 -5.52
C ILE A 2 -11.44 18.96 -6.87
N LEU A 3 -10.66 18.39 -7.80
CA LEU A 3 -10.50 18.97 -9.15
C LEU A 3 -11.85 19.08 -9.88
N PHE A 4 -12.67 18.06 -9.79
CA PHE A 4 -13.98 18.04 -10.43
C PHE A 4 -14.97 19.00 -9.77
N THR A 5 -14.87 19.19 -8.47
CA THR A 5 -15.65 20.22 -7.76
C THR A 5 -15.27 21.63 -8.23
N TYR A 6 -13.98 21.85 -8.47
CA TYR A 6 -13.48 23.14 -8.97
C TYR A 6 -14.03 23.51 -10.37
N ILE A 7 -14.32 22.53 -11.22
CA ILE A 7 -14.95 22.73 -12.53
C ILE A 7 -16.48 22.62 -12.50
N GLY A 8 -17.09 22.69 -11.29
CA GLY A 8 -18.53 22.81 -11.11
C GLY A 8 -19.30 21.50 -10.98
N ILE A 9 -18.63 20.35 -10.86
CA ILE A 9 -19.29 19.06 -10.65
C ILE A 9 -19.62 18.91 -9.15
N SER A 10 -20.87 18.55 -8.84
CA SER A 10 -21.34 18.42 -7.45
C SER A 10 -20.55 17.34 -6.69
N ASN A 11 -20.09 17.71 -5.50
CA ASN A 11 -19.48 16.81 -4.52
C ASN A 11 -20.44 16.46 -3.37
N ILE A 12 -21.72 16.88 -3.48
CA ILE A 12 -22.78 16.63 -2.52
C ILE A 12 -23.83 15.79 -3.23
N ALA A 13 -24.27 14.72 -2.58
CA ALA A 13 -25.34 13.86 -3.07
C ALA A 13 -26.33 13.55 -1.95
N ALA A 14 -27.53 13.05 -2.30
CA ALA A 14 -28.51 12.57 -1.34
C ALA A 14 -27.93 11.38 -0.53
N PRO A 15 -28.44 11.13 0.69
CA PRO A 15 -28.02 9.98 1.49
C PRO A 15 -28.11 8.67 0.69
N GLY A 16 -27.00 7.91 0.66
CA GLY A 16 -26.90 6.65 -0.08
C GLY A 16 -26.56 6.78 -1.57
N VAL A 17 -26.36 8.00 -2.09
CA VAL A 17 -25.96 8.24 -3.49
C VAL A 17 -24.50 8.70 -3.52
N ILE A 18 -23.72 8.15 -4.45
CA ILE A 18 -22.32 8.55 -4.63
C ILE A 18 -22.29 9.89 -5.38
N PRO A 19 -21.56 10.92 -4.87
CA PRO A 19 -21.42 12.20 -5.56
C PRO A 19 -20.82 12.07 -6.96
N ASP A 20 -21.29 12.89 -7.90
CA ASP A 20 -20.83 12.87 -9.30
C ASP A 20 -19.33 13.13 -9.42
N SER A 21 -18.76 14.01 -8.58
CA SER A 21 -17.32 14.28 -8.55
C SER A 21 -16.49 13.02 -8.23
N VAL A 22 -17.01 12.11 -7.42
CA VAL A 22 -16.38 10.82 -7.09
C VAL A 22 -16.49 9.89 -8.29
N ILE A 23 -17.67 9.77 -8.90
CA ILE A 23 -17.89 8.93 -10.10
C ILE A 23 -16.95 9.35 -11.23
N PHE A 24 -16.88 10.65 -11.55
CA PHE A 24 -15.97 11.16 -12.59
C PHE A 24 -14.49 10.99 -12.22
N SER A 25 -14.14 11.01 -10.92
CA SER A 25 -12.77 10.72 -10.48
C SER A 25 -12.37 9.28 -10.79
N PHE A 26 -13.29 8.31 -10.58
CA PHE A 26 -13.06 6.91 -10.94
C PHE A 26 -12.94 6.73 -12.46
N TYR A 27 -13.81 7.35 -13.25
CA TYR A 27 -13.71 7.28 -14.71
C TYR A 27 -12.42 7.91 -15.24
N GLY A 28 -12.02 9.06 -14.70
CA GLY A 28 -10.77 9.70 -15.06
C GLY A 28 -9.55 8.83 -14.70
N GLY A 29 -9.53 8.27 -13.50
CA GLY A 29 -8.48 7.33 -13.07
C GLY A 29 -8.42 6.07 -13.94
N ALA A 30 -9.57 5.48 -14.27
CA ALA A 30 -9.66 4.31 -15.14
C ALA A 30 -9.14 4.62 -16.56
N ALA A 31 -9.52 5.77 -17.13
CA ALA A 31 -9.06 6.20 -18.45
C ALA A 31 -7.53 6.37 -18.47
N ILE A 32 -6.96 7.04 -17.47
CA ILE A 32 -5.50 7.22 -17.34
C ILE A 32 -4.81 5.86 -17.23
N LEU A 33 -5.32 4.96 -16.38
CA LEU A 33 -4.76 3.63 -16.21
C LEU A 33 -4.75 2.83 -17.52
N ILE A 34 -5.86 2.83 -18.25
CA ILE A 34 -5.98 2.14 -19.54
C ILE A 34 -5.00 2.72 -20.55
N LEU A 35 -4.92 4.05 -20.68
CA LEU A 35 -4.01 4.71 -21.61
C LEU A 35 -2.54 4.42 -21.28
N CYS A 36 -2.16 4.48 -20.00
CA CYS A 36 -0.80 4.16 -19.56
C CYS A 36 -0.46 2.69 -19.81
N THR A 37 -1.41 1.77 -19.56
CA THR A 37 -1.22 0.34 -19.80
C THR A 37 -1.07 0.05 -21.30
N LEU A 38 -1.92 0.61 -22.14
CA LEU A 38 -1.82 0.48 -23.59
C LEU A 38 -0.49 1.05 -24.11
N TYR A 39 -0.10 2.25 -23.65
CA TYR A 39 1.18 2.84 -24.00
C TYR A 39 2.36 1.94 -23.63
N SER A 40 2.36 1.41 -22.41
CA SER A 40 3.42 0.50 -21.94
C SER A 40 3.45 -0.78 -22.77
N SER A 41 2.29 -1.39 -23.03
CA SER A 41 2.18 -2.63 -23.81
C SER A 41 2.65 -2.47 -25.26
N ILE A 42 2.44 -1.30 -25.86
CA ILE A 42 2.89 -1.01 -27.23
C ILE A 42 4.39 -0.71 -27.28
N ARG A 43 4.91 0.00 -26.26
CA ARG A 43 6.30 0.47 -26.23
C ARG A 43 7.29 -0.54 -25.68
N VAL A 44 6.90 -1.32 -24.70
CA VAL A 44 7.75 -2.34 -24.09
C VAL A 44 7.72 -3.59 -24.97
N LYS A 45 8.85 -3.89 -25.61
CA LYS A 45 9.02 -5.14 -26.34
C LYS A 45 9.50 -6.19 -25.35
N GLU A 46 8.72 -7.25 -25.20
CA GLU A 46 9.18 -8.41 -24.43
C GLU A 46 10.28 -9.15 -25.21
N MET A 47 11.30 -9.59 -24.49
CA MET A 47 12.35 -10.42 -25.07
C MET A 47 11.78 -11.83 -25.30
N PRO A 48 11.86 -12.39 -26.51
CA PRO A 48 11.41 -13.75 -26.78
C PRO A 48 12.09 -14.76 -25.84
N PRO A 49 11.44 -15.85 -25.41
CA PRO A 49 12.02 -16.83 -24.49
C PRO A 49 13.37 -17.36 -24.94
N ALA A 50 13.57 -17.56 -26.24
CA ALA A 50 14.83 -18.03 -26.82
C ALA A 50 15.99 -17.01 -26.71
N GLU A 51 15.69 -15.71 -26.78
CA GLU A 51 16.68 -14.66 -26.57
C GLU A 51 16.98 -14.47 -25.09
N LEU A 52 15.96 -14.53 -24.23
CA LEU A 52 16.10 -14.49 -22.78
C LEU A 52 16.97 -15.65 -22.27
N GLN A 53 16.78 -16.84 -22.83
CA GLN A 53 17.58 -18.02 -22.54
C GLN A 53 19.06 -17.81 -22.85
N LYS A 54 19.36 -17.25 -24.04
CA LYS A 54 20.73 -16.94 -24.46
C LYS A 54 21.36 -15.86 -23.57
N PHE A 55 20.58 -14.83 -23.22
CA PHE A 55 21.05 -13.72 -22.39
C PHE A 55 21.39 -14.16 -20.96
N HIS A 56 20.59 -15.04 -20.37
CA HIS A 56 20.82 -15.57 -19.02
C HIS A 56 21.62 -16.87 -18.99
N GLN A 57 22.07 -17.41 -20.13
CA GLN A 57 22.80 -18.67 -20.24
C GLN A 57 22.10 -19.86 -19.57
N ILE A 58 20.77 -19.91 -19.67
CA ILE A 58 19.93 -20.93 -19.05
C ILE A 58 20.01 -22.22 -19.89
N SER A 59 20.35 -23.34 -19.26
CA SER A 59 20.42 -24.65 -19.92
C SER A 59 19.02 -25.19 -20.26
N ASP A 60 18.88 -25.93 -21.37
CA ASP A 60 17.62 -26.57 -21.78
C ASP A 60 17.07 -27.54 -20.73
N LYS A 61 17.93 -28.20 -19.96
CA LYS A 61 17.53 -29.04 -18.83
C LYS A 61 16.84 -28.24 -17.73
N GLU A 62 17.27 -27.01 -17.55
CA GLU A 62 16.69 -26.12 -16.55
C GLU A 62 15.29 -25.61 -16.91
N LEU A 63 14.94 -25.49 -18.19
CA LEU A 63 13.61 -25.10 -18.65
C LEU A 63 12.56 -26.22 -18.49
N THR A 64 13.00 -27.47 -18.54
CA THR A 64 12.12 -28.65 -18.55
C THR A 64 11.70 -29.14 -17.16
N GLU A 65 12.40 -28.74 -16.11
CA GLU A 65 11.99 -29.06 -14.74
C GLU A 65 10.74 -28.29 -14.34
N LYS A 66 9.60 -28.95 -14.28
CA LYS A 66 8.37 -28.43 -13.68
C LYS A 66 8.57 -28.29 -12.17
N ASN A 67 8.94 -27.10 -11.72
CA ASN A 67 8.96 -26.81 -10.30
C ASN A 67 7.54 -26.76 -9.76
N ASN A 68 7.21 -27.71 -8.88
CA ASN A 68 5.92 -27.72 -8.18
C ASN A 68 5.90 -26.56 -7.18
N PHE A 69 4.80 -25.81 -7.10
CA PHE A 69 4.56 -24.69 -6.18
C PHE A 69 4.99 -25.00 -4.72
N ILE A 70 4.63 -26.18 -4.22
CA ILE A 70 4.96 -26.61 -2.86
C ILE A 70 6.48 -26.81 -2.71
N SER A 71 7.13 -27.35 -3.74
CA SER A 71 8.59 -27.53 -3.75
C SER A 71 9.32 -26.19 -3.69
N LEU A 72 8.87 -25.19 -4.45
CA LEU A 72 9.43 -23.84 -4.43
C LEU A 72 9.31 -23.19 -3.04
N LEU A 73 8.14 -23.29 -2.41
CA LEU A 73 7.96 -22.77 -1.05
C LEU A 73 8.87 -23.46 -0.04
N ARG A 74 8.99 -24.79 -0.12
CA ARG A 74 9.81 -25.58 0.82
C ARG A 74 11.31 -25.26 0.70
N HIS A 75 11.77 -24.93 -0.51
CA HIS A 75 13.17 -24.60 -0.79
C HIS A 75 13.41 -23.08 -0.85
N ALA A 76 12.41 -22.27 -0.49
CA ALA A 76 12.56 -20.81 -0.48
C ALA A 76 13.67 -20.37 0.50
N PRO A 77 14.52 -19.42 0.09
CA PRO A 77 15.60 -18.93 0.94
C PRO A 77 15.04 -18.26 2.21
N LYS A 78 15.83 -18.27 3.29
CA LYS A 78 15.40 -17.63 4.56
C LYS A 78 14.96 -16.19 4.39
N VAL A 79 15.58 -15.45 3.46
CA VAL A 79 15.23 -14.06 3.15
C VAL A 79 13.78 -13.94 2.64
N PHE A 80 13.30 -14.89 1.83
CA PHE A 80 11.90 -14.93 1.38
C PHE A 80 10.92 -14.92 2.57
N TRP A 81 11.16 -15.77 3.55
CA TRP A 81 10.28 -15.88 4.74
C TRP A 81 10.41 -14.69 5.68
N THR A 82 11.64 -14.21 5.91
CA THR A 82 11.88 -13.06 6.80
C THR A 82 11.26 -11.80 6.24
N VAL A 83 11.51 -11.49 4.96
CA VAL A 83 10.92 -10.31 4.31
C VAL A 83 9.42 -10.50 4.14
N GLY A 84 8.96 -11.72 3.84
CA GLY A 84 7.53 -12.05 3.75
C GLY A 84 6.79 -11.81 5.06
N LEU A 85 7.39 -12.13 6.22
CA LEU A 85 6.82 -11.85 7.53
C LEU A 85 6.69 -10.34 7.79
N VAL A 86 7.72 -9.56 7.49
CA VAL A 86 7.66 -8.09 7.60
C VAL A 86 6.57 -7.54 6.68
N GLN A 87 6.48 -8.03 5.43
CA GLN A 87 5.43 -7.65 4.50
C GLN A 87 4.03 -7.99 5.01
N PHE A 88 3.88 -9.10 5.73
CA PHE A 88 2.61 -9.49 6.35
C PHE A 88 2.08 -8.40 7.29
N PHE A 89 2.90 -7.90 8.18
CA PHE A 89 2.52 -6.81 9.10
C PHE A 89 2.31 -5.49 8.37
N CYS A 90 3.19 -5.15 7.43
CA CYS A 90 3.07 -3.93 6.64
C CYS A 90 1.75 -3.86 5.86
N TRP A 91 1.42 -4.90 5.09
CA TRP A 91 0.22 -4.90 4.27
C TRP A 91 -1.08 -4.99 5.10
N SER A 92 -1.03 -5.63 6.27
CA SER A 92 -2.14 -5.58 7.24
C SER A 92 -2.35 -4.16 7.77
N ALA A 93 -1.29 -3.44 8.11
CA ALA A 93 -1.35 -2.06 8.56
C ALA A 93 -1.94 -1.11 7.51
N PHE A 94 -1.48 -1.22 6.26
CA PHE A 94 -1.99 -0.40 5.16
C PHE A 94 -3.43 -0.78 4.76
N MET A 95 -3.83 -2.04 4.89
CA MET A 95 -5.22 -2.44 4.70
C MET A 95 -6.15 -1.75 5.70
N TYR A 96 -5.75 -1.66 6.97
CA TYR A 96 -6.50 -0.90 7.97
C TYR A 96 -6.50 0.60 7.68
N MET A 97 -5.40 1.17 7.19
CA MET A 97 -5.37 2.56 6.75
C MET A 97 -6.45 2.84 5.71
N TRP A 98 -6.50 2.07 4.63
CA TRP A 98 -7.48 2.28 3.57
C TRP A 98 -8.92 2.08 4.04
N THR A 99 -9.13 1.13 4.95
CA THR A 99 -10.47 0.81 5.45
C THR A 99 -10.99 1.84 6.45
N TYR A 100 -10.12 2.31 7.36
CA TYR A 100 -10.58 3.07 8.53
C TYR A 100 -10.18 4.56 8.51
N SER A 101 -9.39 5.05 7.54
CA SER A 101 -8.93 6.45 7.56
C SER A 101 -10.08 7.45 7.54
N THR A 102 -11.07 7.27 6.67
CA THR A 102 -12.18 8.23 6.57
C THR A 102 -12.96 8.35 7.88
N GLY A 103 -13.32 7.22 8.48
CA GLY A 103 -14.02 7.22 9.74
C GLY A 103 -13.18 7.71 10.91
N ALA A 104 -11.87 7.39 10.92
CA ALA A 104 -10.95 7.91 11.94
C ALA A 104 -10.81 9.44 11.88
N ILE A 105 -10.74 9.99 10.68
CA ILE A 105 -10.63 11.43 10.47
C ILE A 105 -11.97 12.11 10.78
N ALA A 106 -13.10 11.49 10.41
CA ALA A 106 -14.44 11.99 10.72
C ALA A 106 -14.67 12.05 12.23
N ASP A 107 -14.29 11.02 12.96
CA ASP A 107 -14.41 10.96 14.42
C ASP A 107 -13.50 12.00 15.09
N ASN A 108 -12.20 12.00 14.76
CA ASN A 108 -11.22 12.87 15.42
C ASN A 108 -11.39 14.36 15.11
N VAL A 109 -11.75 14.73 13.88
CA VAL A 109 -11.69 16.12 13.42
C VAL A 109 -13.08 16.74 13.31
N TRP A 110 -14.07 15.98 12.85
CA TRP A 110 -15.44 16.47 12.66
C TRP A 110 -16.42 15.95 13.70
N HIS A 111 -15.95 15.12 14.66
CA HIS A 111 -16.79 14.51 15.72
C HIS A 111 -18.07 13.87 15.15
N SER A 112 -17.93 13.20 14.03
CA SER A 112 -19.03 12.61 13.27
C SER A 112 -18.75 11.14 12.97
N THR A 113 -19.62 10.27 13.45
CA THR A 113 -19.58 8.82 13.22
C THR A 113 -20.60 8.33 12.21
N ASP A 114 -21.61 9.17 11.89
CA ASP A 114 -22.65 8.84 10.92
C ASP A 114 -22.16 9.08 9.48
N PRO A 115 -22.05 8.03 8.64
CA PRO A 115 -21.64 8.15 7.24
C PRO A 115 -22.52 9.08 6.38
N ALA A 116 -23.77 9.28 6.77
CA ALA A 116 -24.70 10.17 6.05
C ALA A 116 -24.52 11.65 6.42
N SER A 117 -23.78 11.96 7.48
CA SER A 117 -23.60 13.33 7.96
C SER A 117 -22.69 14.17 7.05
N PRO A 118 -22.91 15.50 6.97
CA PRO A 118 -22.02 16.41 6.23
C PRO A 118 -20.58 16.39 6.76
N GLY A 119 -20.38 16.17 8.06
CA GLY A 119 -19.07 16.06 8.68
C GLY A 119 -18.29 14.85 8.16
N TYR A 120 -18.94 13.69 8.04
CA TYR A 120 -18.32 12.50 7.50
C TYR A 120 -17.95 12.64 6.01
N GLN A 121 -18.81 13.30 5.23
CA GLN A 121 -18.52 13.61 3.82
C GLN A 121 -17.32 14.56 3.68
N SER A 122 -17.23 15.57 4.56
CA SER A 122 -16.08 16.48 4.62
C SER A 122 -14.79 15.71 4.96
N ALA A 123 -14.86 14.78 5.90
CA ALA A 123 -13.74 13.91 6.26
C ALA A 123 -13.31 13.00 5.08
N GLY A 124 -14.26 12.50 4.30
CA GLY A 124 -13.97 11.72 3.09
C GLY A 124 -13.15 12.52 2.07
N ASN A 125 -13.54 13.78 1.82
CA ASN A 125 -12.79 14.68 0.97
C ASN A 125 -11.39 14.96 1.52
N TRP A 126 -11.30 15.22 2.84
CA TRP A 126 -10.04 15.48 3.50
C TRP A 126 -9.11 14.27 3.49
N THR A 127 -9.66 13.05 3.61
CA THR A 127 -8.90 11.81 3.46
C THR A 127 -8.18 11.75 2.11
N GLY A 128 -8.85 12.18 1.04
CA GLY A 128 -8.23 12.31 -0.28
C GLY A 128 -7.03 13.27 -0.29
N VAL A 129 -7.13 14.41 0.41
CA VAL A 129 -6.01 15.35 0.58
C VAL A 129 -4.87 14.72 1.37
N LEU A 130 -5.19 14.01 2.46
CA LEU A 130 -4.19 13.33 3.29
C LEU A 130 -3.46 12.21 2.55
N PHE A 131 -4.15 11.48 1.68
CA PHE A 131 -3.50 10.49 0.81
C PHE A 131 -2.59 11.17 -0.24
N ALA A 132 -2.91 12.37 -0.70
CA ALA A 132 -2.00 13.16 -1.54
C ALA A 132 -0.74 13.59 -0.74
N ILE A 133 -0.89 14.01 0.52
CA ILE A 133 0.24 14.30 1.42
C ILE A 133 1.09 13.05 1.66
N GLN A 134 0.47 11.89 1.85
CA GLN A 134 1.17 10.60 1.93
C GLN A 134 1.98 10.32 0.66
N ALA A 135 1.41 10.56 -0.52
CA ALA A 135 2.12 10.39 -1.78
C ALA A 135 3.32 11.36 -1.90
N ILE A 136 3.17 12.61 -1.46
CA ILE A 136 4.28 13.58 -1.39
C ILE A 136 5.37 13.07 -0.44
N GLY A 137 5.01 12.57 0.75
CA GLY A 137 5.95 11.95 1.69
C GLY A 137 6.73 10.81 1.03
N SER A 138 6.06 9.96 0.26
CA SER A 138 6.70 8.87 -0.47
C SER A 138 7.68 9.37 -1.53
N VAL A 139 7.29 10.37 -2.32
CA VAL A 139 8.14 10.96 -3.36
C VAL A 139 9.38 11.65 -2.76
N CYS A 140 9.21 12.34 -1.62
CA CYS A 140 10.33 12.97 -0.91
C CYS A 140 11.28 11.94 -0.29
N TRP A 141 10.76 10.82 0.22
CA TRP A 141 11.55 9.80 0.90
C TRP A 141 12.27 8.84 -0.06
N ALA A 142 11.64 8.50 -1.18
CA ALA A 142 12.16 7.53 -2.14
C ALA A 142 13.60 7.82 -2.61
N PRO A 143 14.00 9.07 -2.96
CA PRO A 143 15.37 9.38 -3.35
C PRO A 143 16.39 9.24 -2.23
N LEU A 144 15.96 9.26 -0.97
CA LEU A 144 16.83 9.14 0.21
C LEU A 144 17.16 7.67 0.51
N LEU A 145 16.32 6.72 0.12
CA LEU A 145 16.51 5.29 0.37
C LEU A 145 17.85 4.75 -0.17
N PRO A 146 18.30 5.07 -1.41
CA PRO A 146 19.59 4.63 -1.93
C PRO A 146 20.80 5.20 -1.19
N LEU A 147 20.65 6.34 -0.50
CA LEU A 147 21.74 6.97 0.27
C LEU A 147 22.09 6.16 1.52
N ILE A 148 21.15 5.37 2.03
CA ILE A 148 21.37 4.49 3.18
C ILE A 148 21.96 3.17 2.66
N LYS A 149 23.27 2.98 2.81
CA LYS A 149 24.00 1.81 2.29
C LYS A 149 23.43 0.47 2.76
N ASN A 150 22.94 0.40 4.00
CA ASN A 150 22.33 -0.81 4.55
C ASN A 150 20.81 -0.82 4.27
N ARG A 151 20.38 -1.62 3.28
CA ARG A 151 18.96 -1.74 2.89
C ARG A 151 18.03 -2.18 4.01
N LYS A 152 18.50 -3.05 4.91
CA LYS A 152 17.71 -3.46 6.08
C LYS A 152 17.50 -2.29 7.03
N ALA A 153 18.56 -1.51 7.30
CA ALA A 153 18.44 -0.32 8.13
C ALA A 153 17.54 0.74 7.48
N ALA A 154 17.64 0.94 6.16
CA ALA A 154 16.75 1.84 5.42
C ALA A 154 15.29 1.41 5.55
N TYR A 155 15.02 0.11 5.42
CA TYR A 155 13.68 -0.44 5.55
C TYR A 155 13.14 -0.26 6.98
N SER A 156 13.89 -0.72 8.00
CA SER A 156 13.47 -0.58 9.40
C SER A 156 13.24 0.87 9.80
N LEU A 157 14.14 1.80 9.41
CA LEU A 157 13.97 3.22 9.70
C LEU A 157 12.69 3.77 9.08
N SER A 158 12.40 3.42 7.83
CA SER A 158 11.20 3.86 7.15
C SER A 158 9.93 3.33 7.82
N LEU A 159 9.93 2.07 8.28
CA LEU A 159 8.81 1.48 9.01
C LEU A 159 8.61 2.14 10.37
N LEU A 160 9.69 2.44 11.10
CA LEU A 160 9.62 3.17 12.37
C LEU A 160 9.03 4.58 12.17
N ILE A 161 9.45 5.31 11.14
CA ILE A 161 8.90 6.63 10.81
C ILE A 161 7.41 6.54 10.49
N GLY A 162 7.01 5.61 9.62
CA GLY A 162 5.61 5.43 9.26
C GLY A 162 4.76 4.89 10.42
N GLY A 163 5.32 3.99 11.25
CA GLY A 163 4.68 3.51 12.46
C GLY A 163 4.41 4.63 13.45
N ALA A 164 5.38 5.53 13.65
CA ALA A 164 5.17 6.75 14.43
C ALA A 164 4.05 7.63 13.82
N GLY A 165 4.03 7.78 12.49
CA GLY A 165 2.94 8.47 11.81
C GLY A 165 1.57 7.87 12.14
N PHE A 166 1.40 6.57 11.99
CA PHE A 166 0.14 5.89 12.32
C PHE A 166 -0.25 6.04 13.79
N THR A 167 0.69 5.88 14.73
CA THR A 167 0.41 5.99 16.16
C THR A 167 0.06 7.41 16.61
N LEU A 168 0.44 8.43 15.85
CA LEU A 168 0.07 9.82 16.13
C LEU A 168 -1.39 10.13 15.75
N VAL A 169 -1.97 9.44 14.77
CA VAL A 169 -3.31 9.76 14.25
C VAL A 169 -4.39 9.82 15.34
N PRO A 170 -4.48 8.87 16.30
CA PRO A 170 -5.51 8.92 17.34
C PRO A 170 -5.48 10.16 18.23
N PHE A 171 -4.35 10.84 18.32
CA PHE A 171 -4.14 11.98 19.23
C PHE A 171 -4.31 13.34 18.54
N ILE A 172 -4.51 13.37 17.23
CA ILE A 172 -4.60 14.60 16.46
C ILE A 172 -6.05 14.87 16.10
N HIS A 173 -6.57 16.02 16.57
CA HIS A 173 -7.94 16.47 16.35
C HIS A 173 -8.03 17.68 15.41
N ASN A 174 -6.93 18.11 14.83
CA ASN A 174 -6.88 19.22 13.88
C ASN A 174 -6.60 18.70 12.47
N ALA A 175 -7.42 19.13 11.51
CA ALA A 175 -7.33 18.69 10.12
C ALA A 175 -5.95 18.93 9.50
N TYR A 176 -5.36 20.11 9.70
CA TYR A 176 -4.07 20.47 9.11
C TYR A 176 -2.90 19.78 9.79
N LEU A 177 -2.98 19.54 11.09
CA LEU A 177 -1.94 18.80 11.82
C LEU A 177 -1.88 17.33 11.37
N MET A 178 -2.97 16.77 10.79
CA MET A 178 -2.98 15.45 10.17
C MET A 178 -2.01 15.32 8.98
N PHE A 179 -1.51 16.42 8.42
CA PHE A 179 -0.51 16.37 7.35
C PHE A 179 0.79 15.70 7.82
N LEU A 180 1.21 15.95 9.05
CA LEU A 180 2.44 15.37 9.60
C LEU A 180 2.39 13.83 9.64
N PRO A 181 1.42 13.18 10.32
CA PRO A 181 1.36 11.73 10.35
C PRO A 181 1.22 11.10 8.96
N PHE A 182 0.42 11.67 8.06
CA PHE A 182 0.26 11.12 6.72
C PHE A 182 1.53 11.27 5.87
N PHE A 183 2.29 12.36 6.03
CA PHE A 183 3.60 12.50 5.41
C PHE A 183 4.57 11.41 5.89
N LEU A 184 4.63 11.14 7.22
CA LEU A 184 5.46 10.10 7.81
C LEU A 184 5.05 8.69 7.33
N ILE A 185 3.74 8.42 7.23
CA ILE A 185 3.21 7.17 6.65
C ILE A 185 3.69 7.00 5.20
N GLY A 186 3.78 8.10 4.45
CA GLY A 186 4.33 8.11 3.10
C GLY A 186 5.78 7.60 3.02
N CYS A 187 6.60 7.89 4.02
CA CYS A 187 7.98 7.36 4.08
C CYS A 187 8.00 5.83 4.16
N ALA A 188 7.13 5.22 4.99
CA ALA A 188 7.00 3.77 5.03
C ALA A 188 6.48 3.21 3.71
N TRP A 189 5.50 3.87 3.09
CA TRP A 189 4.92 3.43 1.83
C TRP A 189 5.96 3.32 0.72
N ALA A 190 6.84 4.33 0.56
CA ALA A 190 7.95 4.28 -0.40
C ALA A 190 8.86 3.06 -0.19
N ALA A 191 9.19 2.77 1.07
CA ALA A 191 10.07 1.67 1.42
C ALA A 191 9.43 0.30 1.20
N ILE A 192 8.15 0.14 1.55
CA ILE A 192 7.37 -1.11 1.40
C ILE A 192 7.25 -1.51 -0.07
N LEU A 193 7.14 -0.55 -0.98
CA LEU A 193 7.08 -0.82 -2.41
C LEU A 193 8.45 -1.15 -3.03
N ALA A 194 9.52 -0.50 -2.59
CA ALA A 194 10.82 -0.59 -3.24
C ALA A 194 11.76 -1.66 -2.64
N LEU A 195 11.87 -1.71 -1.32
CA LEU A 195 12.95 -2.47 -0.66
C LEU A 195 12.72 -3.98 -0.59
N PRO A 196 11.53 -4.52 -0.31
CA PRO A 196 11.31 -5.96 -0.20
C PRO A 196 11.67 -6.71 -1.47
N PHE A 197 11.21 -6.23 -2.63
CA PHE A 197 11.56 -6.82 -3.92
C PHE A 197 13.06 -6.71 -4.21
N THR A 198 13.67 -5.57 -3.88
CA THR A 198 15.12 -5.38 -4.05
C THR A 198 15.93 -6.31 -3.16
N ILE A 199 15.52 -6.52 -1.91
CA ILE A 199 16.19 -7.44 -0.98
C ILE A 199 16.02 -8.88 -1.46
N LEU A 200 14.82 -9.24 -1.91
CA LEU A 200 14.52 -10.58 -2.39
C LEU A 200 15.32 -10.91 -3.67
N THR A 201 15.28 -10.05 -4.68
CA THR A 201 15.95 -10.27 -5.97
C THR A 201 17.48 -10.37 -5.85
N ASN A 202 18.08 -9.67 -4.88
CA ASN A 202 19.50 -9.82 -4.60
C ASN A 202 19.88 -11.14 -3.88
N SER A 203 18.88 -11.84 -3.34
CA SER A 203 19.09 -13.09 -2.58
C SER A 203 18.68 -14.33 -3.36
N ILE A 204 18.01 -14.15 -4.49
CA ILE A 204 17.58 -15.22 -5.39
C ILE A 204 18.35 -15.01 -6.70
N SER A 205 19.08 -16.02 -7.12
CA SER A 205 19.76 -16.04 -8.41
C SER A 205 19.18 -17.13 -9.30
N GLY A 206 19.13 -16.87 -10.60
CA GLY A 206 18.87 -17.87 -11.63
C GLY A 206 17.40 -18.12 -11.96
N LYS A 207 17.14 -19.32 -12.38
CA LYS A 207 15.99 -19.89 -13.07
C LYS A 207 14.61 -19.60 -12.49
N ASN A 208 14.47 -19.56 -11.16
CA ASN A 208 13.18 -19.50 -10.49
C ASN A 208 12.80 -18.09 -10.00
N MET A 209 13.53 -17.05 -10.42
CA MET A 209 13.29 -15.69 -9.93
C MET A 209 11.84 -15.22 -10.17
N GLY A 210 11.30 -15.42 -11.37
CA GLY A 210 9.92 -15.05 -11.69
C GLY A 210 8.90 -15.81 -10.85
N ALA A 211 9.13 -17.10 -10.62
CA ALA A 211 8.25 -17.91 -9.78
C ALA A 211 8.29 -17.45 -8.31
N TYR A 212 9.47 -17.14 -7.77
CA TYR A 212 9.59 -16.59 -6.42
C TYR A 212 8.98 -15.19 -6.29
N LEU A 213 9.12 -14.34 -7.29
CA LEU A 213 8.46 -13.02 -7.29
C LEU A 213 6.94 -13.16 -7.33
N GLY A 214 6.42 -14.11 -8.14
CA GLY A 214 4.99 -14.43 -8.15
C GLY A 214 4.49 -14.95 -6.80
N LEU A 215 5.23 -15.87 -6.15
CA LEU A 215 4.94 -16.36 -4.81
C LEU A 215 5.01 -15.26 -3.75
N PHE A 216 5.95 -14.34 -3.90
CA PHE A 216 6.12 -13.22 -2.98
C PHE A 216 4.94 -12.25 -3.01
N ASN A 217 4.22 -12.13 -4.13
CA ASN A 217 2.96 -11.40 -4.15
C ASN A 217 1.90 -11.99 -3.19
N GLY A 218 1.99 -13.28 -2.85
CA GLY A 218 1.18 -13.87 -1.79
C GLY A 218 1.38 -13.19 -0.43
N THR A 219 2.59 -12.70 -0.13
CA THR A 219 2.87 -11.95 1.10
C THR A 219 2.21 -10.56 1.13
N ILE A 220 1.68 -10.11 0.01
CA ILE A 220 0.88 -8.90 -0.14
C ILE A 220 -0.61 -9.22 0.02
N CYS A 221 -1.11 -10.21 -0.73
CA CYS A 221 -2.53 -10.52 -0.80
C CYS A 221 -3.06 -11.19 0.49
N VAL A 222 -2.32 -12.17 1.02
CA VAL A 222 -2.76 -12.94 2.20
C VAL A 222 -3.00 -12.04 3.42
N PRO A 223 -2.06 -11.15 3.83
CA PRO A 223 -2.30 -10.28 4.97
C PRO A 223 -3.46 -9.31 4.77
N GLN A 224 -3.69 -8.82 3.56
CA GLN A 224 -4.84 -7.95 3.27
C GLN A 224 -6.17 -8.69 3.43
N ILE A 225 -6.26 -9.93 2.94
CA ILE A 225 -7.45 -10.77 3.11
C ILE A 225 -7.69 -11.03 4.61
N LEU A 226 -6.66 -11.43 5.35
CA LEU A 226 -6.78 -11.69 6.78
C LEU A 226 -7.13 -10.43 7.57
N ALA A 227 -6.50 -9.30 7.27
CA ALA A 227 -6.81 -8.01 7.89
C ALA A 227 -8.26 -7.59 7.62
N ALA A 228 -8.77 -7.80 6.39
CA ALA A 228 -10.16 -7.51 6.05
C ALA A 228 -11.14 -8.40 6.82
N LEU A 229 -10.85 -9.70 6.95
CA LEU A 229 -11.70 -10.65 7.69
C LEU A 229 -11.73 -10.37 9.20
N VAL A 230 -10.57 -10.03 9.79
CA VAL A 230 -10.42 -9.82 11.24
C VAL A 230 -10.76 -8.40 11.65
N GLY A 231 -10.58 -7.42 10.76
CA GLY A 231 -10.65 -6.00 11.07
C GLY A 231 -11.97 -5.55 11.72
N GLY A 232 -13.11 -6.05 11.23
CA GLY A 232 -14.41 -5.73 11.82
C GLY A 232 -14.61 -6.29 13.24
N SER A 233 -14.06 -7.47 13.54
CA SER A 233 -14.10 -8.06 14.88
C SER A 233 -13.15 -7.31 15.82
N LEU A 234 -11.97 -6.95 15.34
CA LEU A 234 -10.99 -6.16 16.08
C LEU A 234 -11.55 -4.77 16.41
N LEU A 235 -12.17 -4.09 15.46
CA LEU A 235 -12.82 -2.80 15.67
C LEU A 235 -13.88 -2.87 16.78
N ARG A 236 -14.74 -3.90 16.76
CA ARG A 236 -15.75 -4.10 17.80
C ARG A 236 -15.12 -4.33 19.16
N TRP A 237 -14.07 -5.14 19.23
CA TRP A 237 -13.34 -5.42 20.48
C TRP A 237 -12.70 -4.14 21.06
N LEU A 238 -12.30 -3.21 20.21
CA LEU A 238 -11.75 -1.90 20.59
C LEU A 238 -12.80 -0.81 20.83
N GLY A 239 -14.06 -1.19 21.05
CA GLY A 239 -15.14 -0.25 21.32
C GLY A 239 -15.61 0.55 20.11
N GLY A 240 -15.31 0.11 18.88
CA GLY A 240 -15.75 0.78 17.65
C GLY A 240 -14.90 1.98 17.22
N SER A 241 -13.81 2.27 17.91
CA SER A 241 -12.97 3.45 17.61
C SER A 241 -12.10 3.23 16.38
N GLN A 242 -12.42 3.89 15.28
CA GLN A 242 -11.63 3.83 14.05
C GLN A 242 -10.26 4.53 14.17
N PRO A 243 -10.09 5.63 14.90
CA PRO A 243 -8.78 6.20 15.18
C PRO A 243 -7.81 5.20 15.83
N VAL A 244 -8.30 4.39 16.77
CA VAL A 244 -7.49 3.36 17.44
C VAL A 244 -7.03 2.28 16.45
N MET A 245 -7.85 1.94 15.43
CA MET A 245 -7.44 1.01 14.37
C MET A 245 -6.22 1.51 13.59
N LEU A 246 -6.11 2.83 13.37
CA LEU A 246 -4.91 3.42 12.77
C LEU A 246 -3.71 3.38 13.73
N GLY A 247 -3.93 3.57 15.04
CA GLY A 247 -2.89 3.35 16.04
C GLY A 247 -2.32 1.93 16.03
N ILE A 248 -3.21 0.92 15.89
CA ILE A 248 -2.80 -0.49 15.73
C ILE A 248 -1.96 -0.68 14.46
N SER A 249 -2.32 -0.02 13.35
CA SER A 249 -1.49 -0.04 12.13
C SER A 249 -0.05 0.41 12.42
N GLY A 250 0.14 1.39 13.31
CA GLY A 250 1.46 1.81 13.77
C GLY A 250 2.19 0.70 14.53
N ILE A 251 1.50 0.03 15.45
CA ILE A 251 2.06 -1.11 16.21
C ILE A 251 2.50 -2.24 15.27
N LEU A 252 1.70 -2.54 14.24
CA LEU A 252 2.05 -3.55 13.23
C LEU A 252 3.32 -3.19 12.42
N LEU A 253 3.64 -1.91 12.25
CA LEU A 253 4.88 -1.49 11.60
C LEU A 253 6.10 -1.54 12.52
N PHE A 254 5.90 -1.56 13.83
CA PHE A 254 6.98 -1.73 14.81
C PHE A 254 7.34 -3.20 15.08
N ALA A 255 6.45 -4.14 14.72
CA ALA A 255 6.65 -5.59 14.90
C ALA A 255 7.63 -6.17 13.86
#